data_2ef10cc01984538689cd18760d766f50
#
_entry.id   2ef10cc01984538689cd18760d766f50
#
_cell.length_a   1.000
_cell.length_b   1.000
_cell.length_c   1.000
_cell.angle_alpha   90.00
_cell.angle_beta   90.00
_cell.angle_gamma   90.00
#
_symmetry.space_group_name_H-M   'P 1'
#
loop_
_entity.id
_entity.type
_entity.pdbx_description
1 polymer ?
#
loop_
_entity_poly.entity_id
_entity_poly.type
_entity_poly.pdbx_seq_one_letter_code
_entity_poly.pdbx_strand_id
1 'polypeptide(L)'
;MLAQSFASSFAVERSFFSASFDALLQSPDAYLAVASRNGRVIGYLLGFDHRAFFANGRVAWVEEIMVAEDMRRLGAGSLLMASIEEWSRGRQTKLIALATRRAADFYRSLGYEESATYFRRLL
;
A
#
# COMPACT_ATOMS: atom_id res chain seq x y z
N MET A 1 15.37 -3.61 6.57
CA MET A 1 14.58 -3.03 5.45
C MET A 1 13.10 -3.28 5.72
N LEU A 2 12.28 -2.24 5.60
CA LEU A 2 10.85 -2.33 5.90
C LEU A 2 10.11 -3.31 4.98
N ALA A 3 10.52 -3.40 3.72
CA ALA A 3 9.92 -4.35 2.78
C ALA A 3 10.09 -5.81 3.24
N GLN A 4 11.21 -6.13 3.85
CA GLN A 4 11.42 -7.46 4.44
C GLN A 4 10.48 -7.69 5.62
N SER A 5 10.21 -6.67 6.42
CA SER A 5 9.27 -6.76 7.54
C SER A 5 7.83 -6.99 7.08
N PHE A 6 7.47 -6.47 5.91
CA PHE A 6 6.16 -6.72 5.30
C PHE A 6 6.03 -8.15 4.79
N ALA A 7 7.08 -8.69 4.18
CA ALA A 7 7.03 -9.98 3.48
C ALA A 7 6.78 -11.14 4.46
N SER A 8 5.87 -12.02 4.11
CA SER A 8 5.53 -13.20 4.92
C SER A 8 5.88 -14.52 4.23
N SER A 9 5.90 -14.56 2.90
CA SER A 9 6.09 -15.78 2.12
C SER A 9 7.40 -15.81 1.32
N PHE A 10 8.04 -14.66 1.17
CA PHE A 10 9.27 -14.52 0.38
C PHE A 10 10.35 -13.83 1.20
N ALA A 11 11.60 -14.20 0.96
CA ALA A 11 12.75 -13.43 1.44
C ALA A 11 13.02 -12.30 0.45
N VAL A 12 12.99 -11.06 0.91
CA VAL A 12 13.25 -9.89 0.06
C VAL A 12 14.75 -9.76 -0.16
N GLU A 13 15.18 -9.88 -1.41
CA GLU A 13 16.57 -9.74 -1.81
C GLU A 13 16.82 -8.33 -2.34
N ARG A 14 17.92 -7.70 -1.90
CA ARG A 14 18.21 -6.31 -2.21
C ARG A 14 18.33 -6.05 -3.72
N SER A 15 18.89 -6.99 -4.48
CA SER A 15 19.02 -6.81 -5.94
C SER A 15 17.66 -6.74 -6.64
N PHE A 16 16.74 -7.61 -6.26
CA PHE A 16 15.38 -7.58 -6.79
C PHE A 16 14.60 -6.37 -6.29
N PHE A 17 14.81 -5.98 -5.04
CA PHE A 17 14.20 -4.77 -4.49
C PHE A 17 14.62 -3.54 -5.28
N SER A 18 15.91 -3.37 -5.55
CA SER A 18 16.41 -2.21 -6.29
C SER A 18 15.86 -2.13 -7.71
N ALA A 19 15.80 -3.28 -8.41
CA ALA A 19 15.24 -3.33 -9.76
C ALA A 19 13.74 -2.98 -9.75
N SER A 20 12.98 -3.51 -8.80
CA SER A 20 11.55 -3.20 -8.64
C SER A 20 11.34 -1.73 -8.29
N PHE A 21 12.14 -1.20 -7.37
CA PHE A 21 12.06 0.20 -6.96
C PHE A 21 12.24 1.14 -8.16
N ASP A 22 13.28 0.90 -8.97
CA ASP A 22 13.55 1.71 -10.16
C ASP A 22 12.38 1.64 -11.15
N ALA A 23 11.85 0.43 -11.40
CA ALA A 23 10.72 0.25 -12.31
C ALA A 23 9.45 0.94 -11.79
N LEU A 24 9.18 0.85 -10.49
CA LEU A 24 8.01 1.45 -9.88
C LEU A 24 8.06 2.98 -9.92
N LEU A 25 9.24 3.58 -9.72
CA LEU A 25 9.40 5.03 -9.81
C LEU A 25 9.07 5.56 -11.20
N GLN A 26 9.21 4.74 -12.23
CA GLN A 26 8.94 5.12 -13.63
C GLN A 26 7.52 4.76 -14.07
N SER A 27 6.78 3.99 -13.28
CA SER A 27 5.44 3.57 -13.64
C SER A 27 4.43 4.69 -13.37
N PRO A 28 3.65 5.14 -14.36
CA PRO A 28 2.67 6.21 -14.17
C PRO A 28 1.47 5.77 -13.32
N ASP A 29 1.24 4.48 -13.18
CA ASP A 29 0.11 3.91 -12.45
C ASP A 29 0.50 3.39 -11.06
N ALA A 30 1.75 3.56 -10.66
CA ALA A 30 2.22 3.20 -9.33
C ALA A 30 2.29 4.43 -8.43
N TYR A 31 2.00 4.22 -7.17
CA TYR A 31 2.10 5.23 -6.12
C TYR A 31 3.01 4.71 -5.02
N LEU A 32 4.08 5.42 -4.74
CA LEU A 32 5.00 5.07 -3.67
C LEU A 32 5.16 6.27 -2.75
N ALA A 33 4.86 6.08 -1.48
CA ALA A 33 4.98 7.11 -0.45
C ALA A 33 5.79 6.58 0.73
N VAL A 34 6.51 7.46 1.38
CA VAL A 34 7.20 7.16 2.62
C VAL A 34 6.75 8.11 3.72
N ALA A 35 6.70 7.60 4.94
CA ALA A 35 6.55 8.40 6.14
C ALA A 35 7.92 8.52 6.80
N SER A 36 8.31 9.74 7.18
CA SER A 36 9.58 9.97 7.85
C SER A 36 9.38 10.75 9.13
N ARG A 37 10.28 10.53 10.08
CA ARG A 37 10.29 11.22 11.35
C ARG A 37 11.75 11.49 11.74
N ASN A 38 12.09 12.76 11.94
CA ASN A 38 13.45 13.17 12.32
C ASN A 38 14.51 12.60 11.36
N GLY A 39 14.23 12.64 10.04
CA GLY A 39 15.16 12.18 9.02
C GLY A 39 15.21 10.66 8.82
N ARG A 40 14.44 9.89 9.59
CA ARG A 40 14.35 8.43 9.46
C ARG A 40 13.09 8.05 8.72
N VAL A 41 13.19 7.18 7.72
CA VAL A 41 12.02 6.57 7.07
C VAL A 41 11.44 5.54 8.04
N ILE A 42 10.21 5.76 8.49
CA ILE A 42 9.54 4.91 9.47
C ILE A 42 8.40 4.09 8.88
N GLY A 43 8.03 4.34 7.63
CA GLY A 43 6.99 3.60 6.97
C GLY A 43 6.95 3.87 5.48
N TYR A 44 6.21 3.02 4.75
CA TYR A 44 5.98 3.22 3.32
C TYR A 44 4.63 2.65 2.91
N LEU A 45 4.17 3.09 1.76
CA LEU A 45 3.00 2.55 1.08
C LEU A 45 3.32 2.40 -0.41
N LEU A 46 3.02 1.24 -0.96
CA LEU A 46 3.05 0.98 -2.39
C LEU A 46 1.65 0.64 -2.85
N GLY A 47 1.17 1.36 -3.85
CA GLY A 47 -0.14 1.12 -4.43
C GLY A 47 -0.14 1.31 -5.93
N PHE A 48 -1.25 0.94 -6.54
CA PHE A 48 -1.43 1.02 -7.99
C PHE A 48 -2.86 1.41 -8.29
N ASP A 49 -3.09 1.97 -9.48
CA ASP A 49 -4.43 2.00 -10.03
C ASP A 49 -4.44 1.42 -11.44
N HIS A 50 -5.59 0.91 -11.83
CA HIS A 50 -5.81 0.34 -13.15
C HIS A 50 -7.29 0.46 -13.51
N ARG A 51 -7.59 0.30 -14.80
CA ARG A 51 -8.96 0.32 -15.29
C ARG A 51 -9.65 -1.00 -14.98
N ALA A 52 -10.93 -0.91 -14.65
CA ALA A 52 -11.77 -2.07 -14.40
C ALA A 52 -13.17 -1.82 -15.00
N PHE A 53 -13.75 -2.84 -15.59
CA PHE A 53 -15.10 -2.71 -16.19
C PHE A 53 -16.15 -2.46 -15.11
N PHE A 54 -16.09 -3.19 -13.99
CA PHE A 54 -17.14 -3.15 -12.97
C PHE A 54 -17.30 -1.78 -12.31
N ALA A 55 -16.26 -0.98 -12.29
CA ALA A 55 -16.25 0.31 -11.59
C ALA A 55 -16.46 1.50 -12.53
N ASN A 56 -16.59 1.26 -13.83
CA ASN A 56 -16.72 2.33 -14.83
C ASN A 56 -15.53 3.30 -14.79
N GLY A 57 -14.33 2.80 -14.57
CA GLY A 57 -13.13 3.62 -14.48
C GLY A 57 -11.99 2.90 -13.77
N ARG A 58 -11.18 3.69 -13.10
CA ARG A 58 -9.99 3.16 -12.42
C ARG A 58 -10.33 2.73 -10.99
N VAL A 59 -9.65 1.70 -10.55
CA VAL A 59 -9.66 1.23 -9.16
C VAL A 59 -8.23 1.21 -8.65
N ALA A 60 -8.03 1.56 -7.39
CA ALA A 60 -6.71 1.52 -6.75
C ALA A 60 -6.60 0.30 -5.84
N TRP A 61 -5.39 -0.17 -5.68
CA TRP A 61 -5.05 -1.29 -4.82
C TRP A 61 -3.82 -0.94 -3.98
N VAL A 62 -3.96 -1.05 -2.66
CA VAL A 62 -2.81 -0.94 -1.76
C VAL A 62 -2.12 -2.29 -1.74
N GLU A 63 -0.95 -2.37 -2.37
CA GLU A 63 -0.17 -3.60 -2.45
C GLU A 63 0.58 -3.87 -1.16
N GLU A 64 1.26 -2.84 -0.63
CA GLU A 64 2.04 -2.95 0.58
C GLU A 64 1.90 -1.67 1.41
N ILE A 65 1.75 -1.84 2.71
CA ILE A 65 1.86 -0.75 3.68
C ILE A 65 2.53 -1.29 4.93
N MET A 66 3.56 -0.59 5.39
CA MET A 66 4.32 -1.03 6.55
C MET A 66 4.81 0.18 7.35
N VAL A 67 4.67 0.10 8.65
CA VAL A 67 5.24 1.08 9.59
C VAL A 67 6.18 0.32 10.52
N ALA A 68 7.35 0.90 10.80
CA ALA A 68 8.31 0.32 11.71
C ALA A 68 7.66 0.03 13.06
N GLU A 69 7.96 -1.13 13.64
CA GLU A 69 7.28 -1.62 14.84
C GLU A 69 7.36 -0.62 16.00
N ASP A 70 8.52 -0.01 16.20
CA ASP A 70 8.74 0.97 17.27
C ASP A 70 8.06 2.33 17.00
N MET A 71 7.52 2.53 15.81
CA MET A 71 6.86 3.78 15.38
C MET A 71 5.37 3.59 15.11
N ARG A 72 4.78 2.47 15.48
CA ARG A 72 3.36 2.23 15.33
C ARG A 72 2.56 3.05 16.33
N ARG A 73 1.26 3.26 16.05
CA ARG A 73 0.31 4.01 16.88
C ARG A 73 0.60 5.51 16.99
N LEU A 74 1.43 6.04 16.10
CA LEU A 74 1.73 7.48 16.01
C LEU A 74 1.03 8.15 14.84
N GLY A 75 0.15 7.43 14.14
CA GLY A 75 -0.64 7.99 13.04
C GLY A 75 0.01 7.88 11.66
N ALA A 76 1.20 7.28 11.53
CA ALA A 76 1.88 7.18 10.24
C ALA A 76 1.08 6.35 9.22
N GLY A 77 0.48 5.23 9.65
CA GLY A 77 -0.37 4.42 8.78
C GLY A 77 -1.57 5.17 8.26
N SER A 78 -2.23 5.95 9.11
CA SER A 78 -3.37 6.78 8.73
C SER A 78 -2.98 7.86 7.72
N LEU A 79 -1.82 8.49 7.90
CA LEU A 79 -1.30 9.49 6.96
C LEU A 79 -0.95 8.85 5.62
N LEU A 80 -0.35 7.67 5.62
CA LEU A 80 -0.04 6.95 4.38
C LEU A 80 -1.32 6.59 3.62
N MET A 81 -2.34 6.09 4.32
CA MET A 81 -3.64 5.81 3.68
C MET A 81 -4.30 7.07 3.16
N ALA A 82 -4.28 8.16 3.91
CA ALA A 82 -4.82 9.44 3.45
C ALA A 82 -4.09 9.93 2.19
N SER A 83 -2.79 9.69 2.07
CA SER A 83 -2.03 10.12 0.90
C SER A 83 -2.43 9.38 -0.37
N ILE A 84 -2.65 8.05 -0.31
CA ILE A 84 -3.10 7.31 -1.51
C ILE A 84 -4.55 7.67 -1.85
N GLU A 85 -5.38 7.96 -0.85
CA GLU A 85 -6.75 8.42 -1.10
C GLU A 85 -6.77 9.73 -1.87
N GLU A 86 -5.93 10.69 -1.50
CA GLU A 86 -5.81 11.95 -2.22
C GLU A 86 -5.28 11.75 -3.63
N TRP A 87 -4.23 10.95 -3.80
CA TRP A 87 -3.71 10.60 -5.12
C TRP A 87 -4.78 9.97 -6.00
N SER A 88 -5.57 9.06 -5.43
CA SER A 88 -6.66 8.37 -6.13
C SER A 88 -7.76 9.32 -6.57
N ARG A 89 -8.16 10.25 -5.70
CA ARG A 89 -9.17 11.26 -6.04
C ARG A 89 -8.71 12.15 -7.17
N GLY A 90 -7.44 12.57 -7.17
CA GLY A 90 -6.86 13.37 -8.24
C GLY A 90 -6.84 12.65 -9.59
N ARG A 91 -6.87 11.33 -9.59
CA ARG A 91 -6.90 10.49 -10.81
C ARG A 91 -8.31 10.02 -11.16
N GLN A 92 -9.32 10.47 -10.43
CA GLN A 92 -10.72 10.07 -10.60
C GLN A 92 -10.94 8.57 -10.38
N THR A 93 -10.15 7.97 -9.51
CA THR A 93 -10.28 6.57 -9.12
C THR A 93 -11.56 6.36 -8.34
N LYS A 94 -12.27 5.28 -8.60
CA LYS A 94 -13.63 5.02 -8.07
C LYS A 94 -13.63 4.39 -6.70
N LEU A 95 -12.63 3.55 -6.40
CA LEU A 95 -12.50 2.91 -5.10
C LEU A 95 -11.06 2.53 -4.83
N ILE A 96 -10.76 2.28 -3.57
CA ILE A 96 -9.47 1.72 -3.13
C ILE A 96 -9.77 0.40 -2.43
N ALA A 97 -9.06 -0.65 -2.81
CA ALA A 97 -9.17 -1.96 -2.21
C ALA A 97 -7.82 -2.41 -1.65
N LEU A 98 -7.86 -3.31 -0.72
CA LEU A 98 -6.67 -3.93 -0.13
C LEU A 98 -7.04 -5.26 0.50
N ALA A 99 -6.04 -6.07 0.79
CA ALA A 99 -6.18 -7.25 1.61
C ALA A 99 -5.34 -7.09 2.87
N THR A 100 -5.86 -7.53 4.00
CA THR A 100 -5.14 -7.52 5.26
C THR A 100 -5.36 -8.82 6.00
N ARG A 101 -4.34 -9.30 6.71
CA ARG A 101 -4.45 -10.51 7.55
C ARG A 101 -4.70 -10.18 9.01
N ARG A 102 -4.24 -9.01 9.47
CA ARG A 102 -4.18 -8.71 10.90
C ARG A 102 -4.67 -7.32 11.29
N ALA A 103 -4.91 -6.44 10.31
CA ALA A 103 -5.20 -5.03 10.58
C ALA A 103 -6.62 -4.61 10.20
N ALA A 104 -7.57 -5.55 10.17
CA ALA A 104 -8.95 -5.26 9.78
C ALA A 104 -9.56 -4.11 10.58
N ASP A 105 -9.33 -4.08 11.90
CA ASP A 105 -9.87 -3.02 12.75
C ASP A 105 -9.31 -1.64 12.41
N PHE A 106 -8.03 -1.58 12.04
CA PHE A 106 -7.42 -0.33 11.58
C PHE A 106 -8.14 0.21 10.35
N TYR A 107 -8.40 -0.63 9.36
CA TYR A 107 -9.08 -0.19 8.14
C TYR A 107 -10.55 0.15 8.39
N ARG A 108 -11.25 -0.59 9.24
CA ARG A 108 -12.60 -0.23 9.64
C ARG A 108 -12.64 1.15 10.30
N SER A 109 -11.65 1.46 11.14
CA SER A 109 -11.56 2.77 11.80
C SER A 109 -11.36 3.92 10.80
N LEU A 110 -10.80 3.63 9.63
CA LEU A 110 -10.64 4.60 8.55
C LEU A 110 -11.86 4.69 7.61
N GLY A 111 -12.90 3.91 7.85
CA GLY A 111 -14.11 3.91 7.04
C GLY A 111 -14.12 2.88 5.89
N TYR A 112 -13.17 1.96 5.88
CA TYR A 112 -13.17 0.86 4.90
C TYR A 112 -14.12 -0.23 5.36
N GLU A 113 -14.79 -0.86 4.39
CA GLU A 113 -15.72 -1.96 4.66
C GLU A 113 -15.14 -3.27 4.14
N GLU A 114 -15.46 -4.35 4.85
CA GLU A 114 -15.11 -5.69 4.42
C GLU A 114 -16.05 -6.12 3.29
N SER A 115 -15.50 -6.36 2.10
CA SER A 115 -16.32 -6.52 0.89
C SER A 115 -16.20 -7.89 0.24
N ALA A 116 -15.04 -8.52 0.27
CA ALA A 116 -14.79 -9.75 -0.47
C ALA A 116 -13.78 -10.63 0.24
N THR A 117 -13.72 -11.90 -0.17
CA THR A 117 -12.72 -12.84 0.31
C THR A 117 -11.54 -12.86 -0.67
N TYR A 118 -10.34 -12.76 -0.13
CA TYR A 118 -9.10 -12.74 -0.90
C TYR A 118 -8.54 -14.15 -0.99
N PHE A 119 -8.22 -14.60 -2.20
CA PHE A 119 -7.58 -15.88 -2.47
C PHE A 119 -6.23 -15.64 -3.14
N ARG A 120 -5.25 -16.51 -2.86
CA ARG A 120 -3.95 -16.47 -3.53
C ARG A 120 -3.43 -17.87 -3.78
N ARG A 121 -2.53 -17.98 -4.76
CA ARG A 121 -1.76 -19.21 -5.03
C ARG A 121 -0.31 -18.79 -5.32
N LEU A 122 0.63 -19.35 -4.58
CA LEU A 122 2.04 -19.17 -4.90
C LEU A 122 2.39 -19.97 -6.17
N LEU A 123 3.11 -19.35 -7.08
CA LEU A 123 3.44 -19.96 -8.38
C LEU A 123 4.88 -20.48 -8.42
#